data_f4badbe8b5460f313edabca5c12988c4
#
_entry.id   f4badbe8b5460f313edabca5c12988c4
#
_cell.length_a   1.000
_cell.length_b   1.000
_cell.length_c   1.000
_cell.angle_alpha   90.00
_cell.angle_beta   90.00
_cell.angle_gamma   90.00
#
_symmetry.space_group_name_H-M   'P 1'
#
loop_
_entity.id
_entity.type
_entity.pdbx_description
1 polymer ?
#
loop_
_entity_poly.entity_id
_entity_poly.type
_entity_poly.pdbx_seq_one_letter_code
_entity_poly.pdbx_strand_id
1 'polypeptide(L)'
;MAESPSAVDVRAQQCAEVTLRPATVDDIPALRALGEAVVPPTYGPIDAAYAQRMLDEWWTAERFADTLPRVRMLVAERDGQVVAMSSFGRLSASHRDFPHVTGDREVMWKLYVHPDHHGLGIGSRLLAEVESMTEGDELWLEVVDGNVRAYDFYVSRGFREVERVTDREWPDDIWLRKPLGGAR
;
A
#
# COMPACT_ATOMS: atom_id res chain seq x y z
N MET A 1 2.77 -2.61 43.50
CA MET A 1 3.46 -1.81 42.46
C MET A 1 3.13 -2.47 41.15
N ALA A 2 2.35 -1.80 40.28
CA ALA A 2 2.06 -2.33 38.97
C ALA A 2 3.28 -2.07 38.07
N GLU A 3 3.81 -3.10 37.43
CA GLU A 3 4.86 -2.95 36.40
C GLU A 3 4.37 -2.10 35.26
N SER A 4 5.15 -1.12 34.85
CA SER A 4 4.86 -0.35 33.64
C SER A 4 4.97 -1.27 32.42
N PRO A 5 4.00 -1.21 31.49
CA PRO A 5 4.03 -2.06 30.29
C PRO A 5 5.29 -1.81 29.46
N SER A 6 5.83 -2.85 28.85
CA SER A 6 6.99 -2.74 27.99
C SER A 6 6.65 -1.95 26.71
N ALA A 7 7.67 -1.37 26.03
CA ALA A 7 7.46 -0.66 24.77
C ALA A 7 6.84 -1.56 23.68
N VAL A 8 7.05 -2.89 23.76
CA VAL A 8 6.44 -3.89 22.87
C VAL A 8 4.96 -4.05 23.18
N ASP A 9 4.59 -4.09 24.47
CA ASP A 9 3.19 -4.22 24.91
C ASP A 9 2.37 -2.97 24.55
N VAL A 10 2.96 -1.79 24.70
CA VAL A 10 2.32 -0.51 24.32
C VAL A 10 2.07 -0.46 22.82
N ARG A 11 3.03 -0.88 21.99
CA ARG A 11 2.86 -0.92 20.51
C ARG A 11 1.81 -1.94 20.09
N ALA A 12 1.79 -3.12 20.70
CA ALA A 12 0.79 -4.13 20.42
C ALA A 12 -0.63 -3.64 20.78
N GLN A 13 -0.77 -2.94 21.88
CA GLN A 13 -2.03 -2.36 22.34
C GLN A 13 -2.49 -1.22 21.41
N GLN A 14 -1.60 -0.33 20.98
CA GLN A 14 -1.88 0.74 20.03
C GLN A 14 -2.27 0.23 18.63
N CYS A 15 -1.70 -0.91 18.20
CA CYS A 15 -2.09 -1.57 16.97
C CYS A 15 -3.44 -2.30 17.11
N ALA A 16 -3.79 -2.80 18.28
CA ALA A 16 -5.07 -3.45 18.54
C ALA A 16 -6.27 -2.49 18.46
N GLU A 17 -6.05 -1.19 18.66
CA GLU A 17 -7.08 -0.14 18.52
C GLU A 17 -7.40 0.22 17.06
N VAL A 18 -6.71 -0.38 16.08
CA VAL A 18 -6.95 -0.13 14.65
C VAL A 18 -7.89 -1.18 14.08
N THR A 19 -8.95 -0.75 13.43
CA THR A 19 -9.90 -1.62 12.70
C THR A 19 -9.56 -1.61 11.21
N LEU A 20 -9.45 -2.79 10.61
CA LEU A 20 -9.35 -2.94 9.15
C LEU A 20 -10.74 -3.24 8.59
N ARG A 21 -11.13 -2.53 7.54
CA ARG A 21 -12.39 -2.75 6.83
C ARG A 21 -12.26 -2.41 5.34
N PRO A 22 -13.18 -2.94 4.50
CA PRO A 22 -13.30 -2.46 3.12
C PRO A 22 -13.56 -0.95 3.08
N ALA A 23 -12.94 -0.29 2.11
CA ALA A 23 -13.23 1.11 1.81
C ALA A 23 -14.58 1.25 1.10
N THR A 24 -15.24 2.35 1.34
CA THR A 24 -16.50 2.74 0.70
C THR A 24 -16.37 4.09 0.00
N VAL A 25 -17.39 4.50 -0.74
CA VAL A 25 -17.40 5.82 -1.38
C VAL A 25 -17.38 6.96 -0.36
N ASP A 26 -17.85 6.71 0.85
CA ASP A 26 -17.86 7.71 1.95
C ASP A 26 -16.45 7.97 2.49
N ASP A 27 -15.48 7.06 2.22
CA ASP A 27 -14.09 7.23 2.64
C ASP A 27 -13.28 8.13 1.67
N ILE A 28 -13.81 8.47 0.50
CA ILE A 28 -13.07 9.22 -0.52
C ILE A 28 -12.44 10.52 0.02
N PRO A 29 -13.14 11.35 0.80
CA PRO A 29 -12.53 12.55 1.38
C PRO A 29 -11.33 12.22 2.29
N ALA A 30 -11.44 11.19 3.12
CA ALA A 30 -10.37 10.75 4.02
C ALA A 30 -9.19 10.12 3.26
N LEU A 31 -9.47 9.36 2.20
CA LEU A 31 -8.43 8.79 1.32
C LEU A 31 -7.63 9.89 0.62
N ARG A 32 -8.29 10.96 0.15
CA ARG A 32 -7.60 12.11 -0.43
C ARG A 32 -6.70 12.82 0.60
N ALA A 33 -7.25 13.11 1.79
CA ALA A 33 -6.47 13.71 2.86
C ALA A 33 -5.26 12.85 3.25
N LEU A 34 -5.42 11.53 3.28
CA LEU A 34 -4.31 10.60 3.48
C LEU A 34 -3.26 10.76 2.36
N GLY A 35 -3.67 10.86 1.10
CA GLY A 35 -2.76 11.09 -0.03
C GLY A 35 -1.93 12.35 0.14
N GLU A 36 -2.59 13.45 0.50
CA GLU A 36 -1.93 14.74 0.76
C GLU A 36 -0.90 14.66 1.91
N ALA A 37 -1.14 13.78 2.89
CA ALA A 37 -0.22 13.57 4.01
C ALA A 37 0.96 12.63 3.67
N VAL A 38 0.76 11.62 2.80
CA VAL A 38 1.76 10.56 2.57
C VAL A 38 2.61 10.76 1.31
N VAL A 39 2.03 11.33 0.24
CA VAL A 39 2.70 11.43 -1.06
C VAL A 39 3.87 12.39 -1.05
N PRO A 40 3.73 13.65 -0.59
CA PRO A 40 4.84 14.60 -0.61
C PRO A 40 6.07 14.16 0.19
N PRO A 41 5.95 13.68 1.44
CA PRO A 41 7.13 13.25 2.19
C PRO A 41 7.76 11.95 1.66
N THR A 42 6.98 11.12 0.95
CA THR A 42 7.48 9.84 0.41
C THR A 42 8.21 10.04 -0.91
N TYR A 43 7.61 10.75 -1.84
CA TYR A 43 8.10 10.84 -3.22
C TYR A 43 8.74 12.19 -3.56
N GLY A 44 8.40 13.27 -2.84
CA GLY A 44 9.00 14.57 -3.07
C GLY A 44 10.53 14.59 -3.03
N PRO A 45 11.21 13.86 -2.12
CA PRO A 45 12.67 13.73 -2.11
C PRO A 45 13.25 12.95 -3.31
N ILE A 46 12.43 12.11 -3.99
CA ILE A 46 12.83 11.33 -5.17
C ILE A 46 12.61 12.17 -6.42
N ASP A 47 11.37 12.61 -6.62
CA ASP A 47 10.94 13.48 -7.71
C ASP A 47 9.71 14.28 -7.30
N ALA A 48 9.88 15.60 -7.15
CA ALA A 48 8.80 16.49 -6.71
C ALA A 48 7.68 16.63 -7.77
N ALA A 49 8.02 16.55 -9.06
CA ALA A 49 7.04 16.64 -10.14
C ALA A 49 6.20 15.34 -10.19
N TYR A 50 6.82 14.20 -9.97
CA TYR A 50 6.14 12.92 -9.83
C TYR A 50 5.18 12.92 -8.63
N ALA A 51 5.64 13.38 -7.46
CA ALA A 51 4.78 13.48 -6.27
C ALA A 51 3.54 14.36 -6.53
N GLN A 52 3.72 15.51 -7.19
CA GLN A 52 2.60 16.39 -7.54
C GLN A 52 1.63 15.70 -8.50
N ARG A 53 2.15 15.06 -9.55
CA ARG A 53 1.34 14.34 -10.54
C ARG A 53 0.56 13.17 -9.91
N MET A 54 1.16 12.45 -8.95
CA MET A 54 0.43 11.44 -8.18
C MET A 54 -0.82 12.01 -7.52
N LEU A 55 -0.71 13.18 -6.87
CA LEU A 55 -1.86 13.84 -6.22
C LEU A 55 -2.92 14.26 -7.25
N ASP A 56 -2.49 14.82 -8.37
CA ASP A 56 -3.37 15.37 -9.40
C ASP A 56 -4.10 14.29 -10.22
N GLU A 57 -3.52 13.10 -10.37
CA GLU A 57 -4.07 12.04 -11.25
C GLU A 57 -4.60 10.83 -10.49
N TRP A 58 -3.93 10.39 -9.40
CA TRP A 58 -4.23 9.11 -8.74
C TRP A 58 -4.85 9.23 -7.36
N TRP A 59 -4.81 10.45 -6.77
CA TRP A 59 -5.39 10.71 -5.46
C TRP A 59 -6.60 11.67 -5.55
N THR A 60 -7.28 11.68 -6.67
CA THR A 60 -8.49 12.50 -6.88
C THR A 60 -9.75 11.75 -6.46
N ALA A 61 -10.83 12.49 -6.20
CA ALA A 61 -12.12 11.88 -5.85
C ALA A 61 -12.68 11.05 -7.02
N GLU A 62 -12.53 11.53 -8.23
CA GLU A 62 -12.96 10.86 -9.46
C GLU A 62 -12.24 9.53 -9.65
N ARG A 63 -10.91 9.54 -9.40
CA ARG A 63 -10.10 8.32 -9.53
C ARG A 63 -10.49 7.28 -8.49
N PHE A 64 -10.73 7.67 -7.25
CA PHE A 64 -11.22 6.75 -6.22
C PHE A 64 -12.60 6.20 -6.54
N ALA A 65 -13.53 7.05 -6.99
CA ALA A 65 -14.90 6.63 -7.36
C ALA A 65 -14.88 5.62 -8.52
N ASP A 66 -13.98 5.79 -9.51
CA ASP A 66 -13.80 4.86 -10.63
C ASP A 66 -13.12 3.55 -10.18
N THR A 67 -12.19 3.62 -9.23
CA THR A 67 -11.35 2.48 -8.86
C THR A 67 -12.02 1.57 -7.82
N LEU A 68 -12.75 2.13 -6.84
CA LEU A 68 -13.40 1.38 -5.75
C LEU A 68 -14.25 0.18 -6.21
N PRO A 69 -15.06 0.26 -7.29
CA PRO A 69 -15.85 -0.88 -7.76
C PRO A 69 -15.02 -1.95 -8.50
N ARG A 70 -13.77 -1.69 -8.82
CA ARG A 70 -12.94 -2.54 -9.70
C ARG A 70 -11.81 -3.27 -8.96
N VAL A 71 -11.37 -2.74 -7.83
CA VAL A 71 -10.30 -3.31 -7.04
C VAL A 71 -10.72 -3.44 -5.59
N ARG A 72 -10.12 -4.38 -4.87
CA ARG A 72 -10.29 -4.48 -3.43
C ARG A 72 -9.48 -3.37 -2.79
N MET A 73 -10.13 -2.60 -1.92
CA MET A 73 -9.49 -1.51 -1.18
C MET A 73 -9.83 -1.66 0.30
N LEU A 74 -8.81 -1.63 1.15
CA LEU A 74 -8.94 -1.66 2.59
C LEU A 74 -8.51 -0.32 3.19
N VAL A 75 -9.17 0.07 4.24
CA VAL A 75 -8.76 1.17 5.11
C VAL A 75 -8.47 0.66 6.51
N ALA A 76 -7.51 1.27 7.15
CA ALA A 76 -7.26 1.14 8.58
C ALA A 76 -7.82 2.37 9.28
N GLU A 77 -8.78 2.14 10.18
CA GLU A 77 -9.44 3.19 10.95
C GLU A 77 -8.97 3.14 12.40
N ARG A 78 -8.65 4.31 12.94
CA ARG A 78 -8.33 4.52 14.34
C ARG A 78 -9.03 5.78 14.83
N ASP A 79 -9.71 5.68 15.97
CA ASP A 79 -10.47 6.81 16.58
C ASP A 79 -11.43 7.49 15.59
N GLY A 80 -12.07 6.69 14.69
CA GLY A 80 -12.96 7.18 13.66
C GLY A 80 -12.28 7.88 12.47
N GLN A 81 -10.95 7.80 12.36
CA GLN A 81 -10.19 8.40 11.26
C GLN A 81 -9.50 7.33 10.42
N VAL A 82 -9.50 7.50 9.10
CA VAL A 82 -8.72 6.68 8.19
C VAL A 82 -7.24 7.08 8.30
N VAL A 83 -6.43 6.16 8.83
CA VAL A 83 -4.99 6.39 9.07
C VAL A 83 -4.08 5.61 8.14
N ALA A 84 -4.63 4.68 7.36
CA ALA A 84 -3.89 3.93 6.35
C ALA A 84 -4.85 3.32 5.32
N MET A 85 -4.29 2.94 4.17
CA MET A 85 -5.03 2.24 3.12
C MET A 85 -4.16 1.25 2.38
N SER A 86 -4.80 0.25 1.76
CA SER A 86 -4.20 -0.56 0.69
C SER A 86 -5.19 -0.75 -0.44
N SER A 87 -4.70 -0.95 -1.68
CA SER A 87 -5.50 -1.36 -2.82
C SER A 87 -4.80 -2.48 -3.58
N PHE A 88 -5.55 -3.50 -3.96
CA PHE A 88 -5.03 -4.69 -4.61
C PHE A 88 -6.10 -5.40 -5.43
N GLY A 89 -5.68 -6.25 -6.36
CA GLY A 89 -6.57 -7.02 -7.20
C GLY A 89 -5.83 -7.63 -8.38
N ARG A 90 -6.59 -8.24 -9.28
CA ARG A 90 -6.02 -8.88 -10.46
C ARG A 90 -5.60 -7.88 -11.51
N LEU A 91 -4.39 -8.05 -12.02
CA LEU A 91 -3.94 -7.38 -13.21
C LEU A 91 -4.63 -8.05 -14.41
N SER A 92 -5.60 -7.38 -15.00
CA SER A 92 -6.20 -7.88 -16.25
C SER A 92 -5.28 -7.62 -17.44
N ALA A 93 -5.31 -8.48 -18.43
CA ALA A 93 -4.54 -8.32 -19.68
C ALA A 93 -4.83 -7.00 -20.44
N SER A 94 -5.84 -6.25 -20.01
CA SER A 94 -6.20 -4.93 -20.55
C SER A 94 -5.48 -3.77 -19.86
N HIS A 95 -4.73 -3.98 -18.79
CA HIS A 95 -3.87 -2.97 -18.19
C HIS A 95 -2.61 -2.81 -19.06
N ARG A 96 -2.70 -1.89 -20.03
CA ARG A 96 -1.58 -1.58 -20.93
C ARG A 96 -0.40 -0.92 -20.23
N ASP A 97 -0.60 -0.47 -18.99
CA ASP A 97 0.37 0.30 -18.24
C ASP A 97 1.46 -0.55 -17.58
N PHE A 98 1.33 -1.89 -17.63
CA PHE A 98 2.28 -2.82 -17.03
C PHE A 98 2.71 -3.92 -18.02
N PRO A 99 3.45 -3.56 -19.10
CA PRO A 99 3.80 -4.52 -20.16
C PRO A 99 4.71 -5.67 -19.67
N HIS A 100 5.36 -5.49 -18.54
CA HIS A 100 6.31 -6.47 -17.96
C HIS A 100 5.62 -7.48 -17.05
N VAL A 101 4.49 -7.15 -16.47
CA VAL A 101 3.70 -8.08 -15.64
C VAL A 101 2.65 -8.74 -16.51
N THR A 102 2.98 -9.91 -17.04
CA THR A 102 2.08 -10.69 -17.91
C THR A 102 1.29 -11.71 -17.12
N GLY A 103 0.02 -11.89 -17.49
CA GLY A 103 -0.85 -12.93 -16.94
C GLY A 103 -1.83 -12.43 -15.88
N ASP A 104 -2.62 -13.38 -15.37
CA ASP A 104 -3.65 -13.14 -14.36
C ASP A 104 -2.99 -13.18 -12.97
N ARG A 105 -2.40 -12.05 -12.56
CA ARG A 105 -1.64 -11.92 -11.32
C ARG A 105 -2.33 -10.99 -10.34
N GLU A 106 -2.19 -11.28 -9.07
CA GLU A 106 -2.63 -10.40 -7.99
C GLU A 106 -1.54 -9.37 -7.71
N VAL A 107 -1.91 -8.09 -7.82
CA VAL A 107 -1.01 -6.95 -7.60
C VAL A 107 -1.56 -6.06 -6.49
N MET A 108 -0.70 -5.66 -5.58
CA MET A 108 -0.97 -4.59 -4.62
C MET A 108 -0.38 -3.28 -5.14
N TRP A 109 -1.27 -2.33 -5.53
CA TRP A 109 -0.86 -1.03 -6.09
C TRP A 109 -0.59 0.02 -5.02
N LYS A 110 -1.23 -0.08 -3.87
CA LYS A 110 -1.09 0.91 -2.81
C LYS A 110 -1.02 0.23 -1.44
N LEU A 111 -0.11 0.68 -0.61
CA LEU A 111 -0.09 0.47 0.82
C LEU A 111 0.53 1.71 1.45
N TYR A 112 -0.29 2.54 2.07
CA TYR A 112 0.14 3.79 2.67
C TYR A 112 -0.36 3.89 4.11
N VAL A 113 0.51 4.40 4.98
CA VAL A 113 0.21 4.67 6.39
C VAL A 113 0.54 6.12 6.66
N HIS A 114 -0.36 6.85 7.30
CA HIS A 114 -0.13 8.22 7.73
C HIS A 114 1.16 8.33 8.55
N PRO A 115 2.02 9.33 8.32
CA PRO A 115 3.31 9.46 8.99
C PRO A 115 3.24 9.36 10.52
N ASP A 116 2.24 9.99 11.14
CA ASP A 116 2.06 10.00 12.59
C ASP A 116 1.71 8.62 13.19
N HIS A 117 1.34 7.67 12.33
CA HIS A 117 1.00 6.31 12.71
C HIS A 117 2.05 5.27 12.27
N HIS A 118 3.23 5.74 11.84
CA HIS A 118 4.34 4.85 11.53
C HIS A 118 4.89 4.14 12.77
N GLY A 119 5.44 2.93 12.60
CA GLY A 119 6.01 2.15 13.69
C GLY A 119 4.99 1.43 14.58
N LEU A 120 3.68 1.62 14.35
CA LEU A 120 2.60 0.96 15.10
C LEU A 120 2.19 -0.42 14.54
N GLY A 121 2.84 -0.89 13.47
CA GLY A 121 2.53 -2.20 12.88
C GLY A 121 1.35 -2.20 11.90
N ILE A 122 0.70 -1.05 11.64
CA ILE A 122 -0.50 -0.93 10.79
C ILE A 122 -0.22 -1.43 9.37
N GLY A 123 0.90 -1.02 8.76
CA GLY A 123 1.28 -1.49 7.42
C GLY A 123 1.48 -3.01 7.36
N SER A 124 2.02 -3.62 8.42
CA SER A 124 2.17 -5.07 8.50
C SER A 124 0.83 -5.80 8.61
N ARG A 125 -0.13 -5.24 9.35
CA ARG A 125 -1.49 -5.80 9.44
C ARG A 125 -2.22 -5.67 8.11
N LEU A 126 -2.15 -4.51 7.44
CA LEU A 126 -2.74 -4.34 6.10
C LEU A 126 -2.14 -5.31 5.10
N LEU A 127 -0.81 -5.47 5.08
CA LEU A 127 -0.16 -6.43 4.19
C LEU A 127 -0.61 -7.87 4.48
N ALA A 128 -0.66 -8.28 5.73
CA ALA A 128 -1.13 -9.62 6.12
C ALA A 128 -2.59 -9.85 5.69
N GLU A 129 -3.45 -8.85 5.81
CA GLU A 129 -4.84 -8.92 5.35
C GLU A 129 -4.90 -9.05 3.83
N VAL A 130 -4.13 -8.25 3.07
CA VAL A 130 -4.02 -8.39 1.61
C VAL A 130 -3.55 -9.79 1.22
N GLU A 131 -2.50 -10.30 1.86
CA GLU A 131 -1.99 -11.66 1.62
C GLU A 131 -3.06 -12.74 1.88
N SER A 132 -3.85 -12.58 2.95
CA SER A 132 -4.93 -13.52 3.28
C SER A 132 -6.08 -13.51 2.27
N MET A 133 -6.32 -12.36 1.64
CA MET A 133 -7.38 -12.14 0.65
C MET A 133 -6.92 -12.42 -0.79
N THR A 134 -5.63 -12.62 -1.01
CA THR A 134 -5.06 -12.92 -2.33
C THR A 134 -5.46 -14.34 -2.75
N GLU A 135 -6.08 -14.48 -3.92
CA GLU A 135 -6.57 -15.77 -4.42
C GLU A 135 -5.49 -16.58 -5.14
N GLY A 136 -4.44 -15.90 -5.62
CA GLY A 136 -3.29 -16.52 -6.28
C GLY A 136 -2.27 -17.10 -5.30
N ASP A 137 -1.26 -17.73 -5.83
CA ASP A 137 -0.11 -18.29 -5.10
C ASP A 137 1.05 -17.31 -4.96
N GLU A 138 0.91 -16.11 -5.54
CA GLU A 138 1.89 -15.03 -5.49
C GLU A 138 1.20 -13.66 -5.33
N LEU A 139 1.81 -12.77 -4.58
CA LEU A 139 1.47 -11.35 -4.54
C LEU A 139 2.59 -10.52 -5.15
N TRP A 140 2.23 -9.65 -6.07
CA TRP A 140 3.14 -8.73 -6.76
C TRP A 140 2.90 -7.30 -6.30
N LEU A 141 3.94 -6.49 -6.40
CA LEU A 141 3.87 -5.03 -6.18
C LEU A 141 5.03 -4.33 -6.89
N GLU A 142 4.90 -3.02 -7.04
CA GLU A 142 5.99 -2.16 -7.49
C GLU A 142 6.39 -1.18 -6.39
N VAL A 143 7.65 -0.79 -6.40
CA VAL A 143 8.22 0.24 -5.53
C VAL A 143 9.04 1.19 -6.40
N VAL A 144 8.77 2.47 -6.31
CA VAL A 144 9.59 3.51 -6.97
C VAL A 144 11.03 3.41 -6.47
N ASP A 145 11.98 3.34 -7.39
CA ASP A 145 13.40 3.32 -7.03
C ASP A 145 13.77 4.62 -6.27
N GLY A 146 14.49 4.46 -5.17
CA GLY A 146 14.72 5.54 -4.20
C GLY A 146 13.78 5.51 -2.99
N ASN A 147 12.64 4.81 -3.03
CA ASN A 147 11.81 4.57 -1.85
C ASN A 147 12.37 3.42 -1.01
N VAL A 148 13.56 3.63 -0.45
CA VAL A 148 14.31 2.63 0.33
C VAL A 148 13.47 2.07 1.49
N ARG A 149 12.68 2.91 2.13
CA ARG A 149 11.84 2.49 3.25
C ARG A 149 10.80 1.45 2.85
N ALA A 150 10.11 1.66 1.73
CA ALA A 150 9.13 0.70 1.21
C ALA A 150 9.83 -0.58 0.74
N TYR A 151 10.94 -0.46 0.02
CA TYR A 151 11.74 -1.58 -0.43
C TYR A 151 12.14 -2.48 0.75
N ASP A 152 12.78 -1.93 1.77
CA ASP A 152 13.22 -2.67 2.97
C ASP A 152 12.03 -3.28 3.73
N PHE A 153 10.90 -2.56 3.80
CA PHE A 153 9.67 -3.06 4.40
C PHE A 153 9.20 -4.35 3.72
N TYR A 154 9.16 -4.39 2.39
CA TYR A 154 8.69 -5.56 1.66
C TYR A 154 9.71 -6.70 1.64
N VAL A 155 10.99 -6.40 1.43
CA VAL A 155 12.05 -7.41 1.45
C VAL A 155 12.13 -8.12 2.81
N SER A 156 12.01 -7.37 3.92
CA SER A 156 11.98 -7.96 5.28
C SER A 156 10.77 -8.88 5.52
N ARG A 157 9.74 -8.83 4.65
CA ARG A 157 8.52 -9.66 4.70
C ARG A 157 8.48 -10.76 3.64
N GLY A 158 9.62 -11.02 3.01
CA GLY A 158 9.79 -12.15 2.09
C GLY A 158 9.52 -11.83 0.63
N PHE A 159 9.27 -10.58 0.28
CA PHE A 159 9.25 -10.16 -1.11
C PHE A 159 10.66 -10.21 -1.70
N ARG A 160 10.76 -10.50 -2.97
CA ARG A 160 12.02 -10.55 -3.71
C ARG A 160 11.90 -9.73 -4.98
N GLU A 161 12.96 -8.99 -5.29
CA GLU A 161 13.08 -8.25 -6.52
C GLU A 161 13.06 -9.23 -7.72
N VAL A 162 12.30 -8.85 -8.74
CA VAL A 162 12.15 -9.61 -9.99
C VAL A 162 12.72 -8.83 -11.16
N GLU A 163 12.41 -7.56 -11.23
CA GLU A 163 12.76 -6.70 -12.36
C GLU A 163 12.85 -5.23 -11.93
N ARG A 164 13.68 -4.47 -12.63
CA ARG A 164 13.72 -3.02 -12.60
C ARG A 164 13.27 -2.50 -13.96
N VAL A 165 12.32 -1.59 -13.94
CA VAL A 165 11.77 -0.99 -15.15
C VAL A 165 12.18 0.47 -15.18
N THR A 166 12.90 0.84 -16.25
CA THR A 166 13.25 2.24 -16.51
C THR A 166 12.20 2.87 -17.40
N ASP A 167 11.60 3.95 -16.93
CA ASP A 167 10.68 4.77 -17.69
C ASP A 167 11.35 6.11 -18.07
N ARG A 168 10.87 6.76 -19.15
CA ARG A 168 11.41 8.06 -19.57
C ARG A 168 10.67 9.24 -18.96
N GLU A 169 9.45 9.00 -18.52
CA GLU A 169 8.54 10.04 -18.01
C GLU A 169 8.28 9.91 -16.50
N TRP A 170 8.57 8.74 -15.93
CA TRP A 170 8.34 8.37 -14.54
C TRP A 170 9.65 7.97 -13.87
N PRO A 171 9.77 8.08 -12.54
CA PRO A 171 10.86 7.42 -11.81
C PRO A 171 10.89 5.93 -12.11
N ASP A 172 12.09 5.34 -12.09
CA ASP A 172 12.27 3.91 -12.26
C ASP A 172 11.53 3.12 -11.18
N ASP A 173 11.00 1.96 -11.56
CA ASP A 173 10.26 1.08 -10.67
C ASP A 173 10.98 -0.25 -10.45
N ILE A 174 10.86 -0.75 -9.24
CA ILE A 174 11.34 -2.07 -8.83
C ILE A 174 10.14 -2.97 -8.61
N TRP A 175 10.00 -3.99 -9.44
CA TRP A 175 8.98 -5.02 -9.27
C TRP A 175 9.43 -6.07 -8.28
N LEU A 176 8.57 -6.33 -7.28
CA LEU A 176 8.78 -7.30 -6.23
C LEU A 176 7.65 -8.34 -6.25
N ARG A 177 7.97 -9.58 -5.90
CA ARG A 177 6.98 -10.64 -5.69
C ARG A 177 7.24 -11.41 -4.41
N LYS A 178 6.18 -11.95 -3.85
CA LYS A 178 6.21 -12.89 -2.72
C LYS A 178 5.36 -14.11 -3.06
N PRO A 179 5.93 -15.34 -3.03
CA PRO A 179 5.13 -16.55 -3.04
C PRO A 179 4.30 -16.62 -1.75
N LEU A 180 3.01 -16.81 -1.90
CA LEU A 180 2.10 -17.06 -0.80
C LEU A 180 2.00 -18.58 -0.67
N GLY A 181 2.65 -19.14 0.34
CA GLY A 181 2.71 -20.58 0.51
C GLY A 181 1.32 -21.20 0.43
N GLY A 182 1.10 -22.02 -0.57
CA GLY A 182 -0.15 -22.75 -0.77
C GLY A 182 -0.34 -23.78 0.32
N ALA A 183 -1.00 -23.36 1.40
CA ALA A 183 -1.71 -24.25 2.28
C ALA A 183 -3.21 -24.02 2.03
N ARG A 184 -3.74 -24.71 1.05
CA ARG A 184 -5.18 -24.94 0.91
C ARG A 184 -5.47 -26.39 1.20
#